data_7c032f8c89abc1fcf40c0815c8b227be
#
_entry.id   7c032f8c89abc1fcf40c0815c8b227be
#
_cell.length_a   1.000
_cell.length_b   1.000
_cell.length_c   1.000
_cell.angle_alpha   90.00
_cell.angle_beta   90.00
_cell.angle_gamma   90.00
#
_symmetry.space_group_name_H-M   'P 1'
#
loop_
_entity.id
_entity.type
_entity.pdbx_description
1 polymer ?
#
loop_
_entity_poly.entity_id
_entity_poly.type
_entity_poly.pdbx_seq_one_letter_code
_entity_poly.pdbx_strand_id
1 'polypeptide(L)'
;MKRREFIKKSGVIAAGIVTAPAWFDMAGFSKTVSETQDLENLFNISAVEAEKLLRLALSRGAQSADLFFEYRPNSSLRIEDGIIKDIQYGIVLGMGVRAIKGDQIGYAYTDAIDFQSMKRAAETAANIANSTGSFKPAHFQKVAAKNLYPVKTYSIDMDLNPKITMLNEADKIARQFNARVSSVIASFSEELRQIMYFDSNGKKFQDIQPLMSLRVQVIAEDGVRRQGASASRSARAGLEFFEKPENSPSAVARQAAATAIINLDAKPAPAGPQVVILGAGESGVLIHEAVGHGLEADYSYKNLSNYSGKVGQKVAAENCTIIDSGLFPGKRGALNVDDEGNLPTTTVLIENGILKGYMHNSISARMMKSDPTGNGRRQSYAYPPLARMTTTYLQKGNYDPEEIISSVK
;
A
#
# COMPACT_ATOMS: atom_id res chain seq x y z
N MET A 1 -32.75 -4.04 4.75
CA MET A 1 -33.33 -2.72 4.42
C MET A 1 -33.42 -2.61 2.90
N LYS A 2 -34.60 -2.37 2.32
CA LYS A 2 -34.77 -2.35 0.86
C LYS A 2 -34.18 -1.05 0.27
N ARG A 3 -33.49 -1.14 -0.87
CA ARG A 3 -32.81 -0.04 -1.58
C ARG A 3 -33.66 1.26 -1.72
N ARG A 4 -34.98 1.12 -1.77
CA ARG A 4 -35.95 2.22 -1.88
C ARG A 4 -36.13 3.03 -0.60
N GLU A 5 -35.91 2.46 0.58
CA GLU A 5 -35.97 3.16 1.87
C GLU A 5 -34.72 3.98 2.14
N PHE A 6 -33.56 3.50 1.66
CA PHE A 6 -32.31 4.22 1.72
C PHE A 6 -32.36 5.54 0.92
N ILE A 7 -32.90 5.50 -0.30
CA ILE A 7 -32.99 6.67 -1.19
C ILE A 7 -33.97 7.74 -0.67
N LYS A 8 -35.06 7.35 0.00
CA LYS A 8 -36.00 8.30 0.56
C LYS A 8 -35.48 9.07 1.78
N LYS A 9 -34.49 8.52 2.48
CA LYS A 9 -33.86 9.16 3.66
C LYS A 9 -32.67 10.06 3.30
N SER A 10 -32.13 9.96 2.08
CA SER A 10 -30.99 10.75 1.59
C SER A 10 -31.39 12.07 0.91
N GLY A 11 -32.65 12.41 0.83
CA GLY A 11 -33.22 13.45 -0.05
C GLY A 11 -33.50 14.82 0.58
N VAL A 12 -32.87 15.22 1.70
CA VAL A 12 -32.99 16.59 2.23
C VAL A 12 -31.63 17.08 2.72
N ILE A 13 -30.84 17.65 1.83
CA ILE A 13 -29.72 18.53 2.23
C ILE A 13 -29.73 19.75 1.31
N ALA A 14 -30.33 20.83 1.79
CA ALA A 14 -30.12 22.17 1.28
C ALA A 14 -29.72 23.06 2.47
N ALA A 15 -28.56 23.70 2.35
CA ALA A 15 -28.05 24.84 3.11
C ALA A 15 -28.24 24.83 4.64
N GLY A 16 -27.17 24.54 5.37
CA GLY A 16 -27.10 24.72 6.82
C GLY A 16 -25.98 23.82 7.38
N ILE A 17 -25.35 24.28 8.41
CA ILE A 17 -24.33 23.56 9.18
C ILE A 17 -24.74 22.08 9.30
N VAL A 18 -24.03 21.19 8.62
CA VAL A 18 -24.32 19.75 8.66
C VAL A 18 -23.77 19.21 9.98
N THR A 19 -24.62 19.19 11.01
CA THR A 19 -24.46 18.23 12.09
C THR A 19 -24.80 16.85 11.48
N ALA A 20 -23.88 15.90 11.53
CA ALA A 20 -24.16 14.54 11.11
C ALA A 20 -25.45 14.06 11.78
N PRO A 21 -26.40 13.46 11.04
CA PRO A 21 -27.66 13.03 11.64
C PRO A 21 -27.37 12.05 12.79
N ALA A 22 -28.07 12.20 13.92
CA ALA A 22 -27.88 11.39 15.13
C ALA A 22 -28.09 9.88 14.95
N TRP A 23 -28.52 9.42 13.76
CA TRP A 23 -28.63 8.00 13.39
C TRP A 23 -27.42 7.46 12.62
N PHE A 24 -26.43 8.33 12.30
CA PHE A 24 -25.18 7.92 11.68
C PHE A 24 -24.17 7.57 12.79
N ASP A 25 -24.54 6.58 13.58
CA ASP A 25 -23.65 6.02 14.59
C ASP A 25 -22.65 5.08 13.89
N MET A 26 -21.53 5.65 13.42
CA MET A 26 -20.39 4.85 12.91
C MET A 26 -19.70 4.07 14.03
N ALA A 27 -19.95 4.38 15.29
CA ALA A 27 -19.38 3.67 16.43
C ALA A 27 -19.84 2.21 16.51
N GLY A 28 -20.98 1.86 15.89
CA GLY A 28 -21.45 0.48 15.80
C GLY A 28 -20.67 -0.39 14.80
N PHE A 29 -19.89 0.20 13.88
CA PHE A 29 -19.12 -0.53 12.86
C PHE A 29 -17.61 -0.54 13.13
N SER A 30 -17.13 0.32 14.01
CA SER A 30 -15.73 0.40 14.40
C SER A 30 -15.53 -0.27 15.75
N LYS A 31 -15.53 -1.60 15.78
CA LYS A 31 -14.83 -2.27 16.88
C LYS A 31 -13.34 -2.19 16.57
N THR A 32 -12.69 -1.20 17.15
CA THR A 32 -11.23 -1.10 17.15
C THR A 32 -10.64 -2.39 17.68
N VAL A 33 -9.82 -3.03 16.88
CA VAL A 33 -8.93 -4.06 17.38
C VAL A 33 -7.79 -3.31 18.06
N SER A 34 -7.82 -3.17 19.38
CA SER A 34 -6.66 -2.67 20.13
C SER A 34 -5.46 -3.58 19.84
N GLU A 35 -4.23 -3.11 20.03
CA GLU A 35 -2.99 -3.91 19.81
C GLU A 35 -2.98 -5.26 20.55
N THR A 36 -3.90 -5.45 21.50
CA THR A 36 -4.08 -6.66 22.31
C THR A 36 -5.22 -7.55 21.83
N GLN A 37 -6.01 -7.13 20.81
CA GLN A 37 -7.13 -7.94 20.36
C GLN A 37 -6.60 -9.10 19.51
N ASP A 38 -6.93 -10.32 19.95
CA ASP A 38 -6.58 -11.54 19.23
C ASP A 38 -7.35 -11.61 17.91
N LEU A 39 -6.64 -11.48 16.78
CA LEU A 39 -7.24 -11.56 15.45
C LEU A 39 -7.88 -12.93 15.18
N GLU A 40 -7.57 -13.98 15.97
CA GLU A 40 -8.27 -15.25 15.89
C GLU A 40 -9.77 -15.09 16.16
N ASN A 41 -10.15 -14.22 17.10
CA ASN A 41 -11.55 -13.91 17.37
C ASN A 41 -12.19 -13.09 16.23
N LEU A 42 -11.44 -12.16 15.61
CA LEU A 42 -11.94 -11.37 14.48
C LEU A 42 -12.26 -12.26 13.28
N PHE A 43 -11.37 -13.20 12.98
CA PHE A 43 -11.50 -14.12 11.84
C PHE A 43 -12.23 -15.43 12.20
N ASN A 44 -12.72 -15.55 13.43
CA ASN A 44 -13.43 -16.74 13.93
C ASN A 44 -12.69 -18.05 13.56
N ILE A 45 -11.38 -18.08 13.82
CA ILE A 45 -10.51 -19.21 13.48
C ILE A 45 -9.54 -19.50 14.62
N SER A 46 -9.50 -20.74 15.06
CA SER A 46 -8.51 -21.24 16.01
C SER A 46 -7.28 -21.83 15.28
N ALA A 47 -6.17 -21.96 15.98
CA ALA A 47 -4.97 -22.61 15.45
C ALA A 47 -5.25 -24.08 15.03
N VAL A 48 -6.13 -24.79 15.74
CA VAL A 48 -6.54 -26.16 15.40
C VAL A 48 -7.33 -26.20 14.10
N GLU A 49 -8.21 -25.24 13.86
CA GLU A 49 -8.97 -25.15 12.61
C GLU A 49 -8.08 -24.71 11.44
N ALA A 50 -7.16 -23.78 11.67
CA ALA A 50 -6.15 -23.41 10.66
C ALA A 50 -5.31 -24.63 10.24
N GLU A 51 -4.88 -25.47 11.18
CA GLU A 51 -4.18 -26.72 10.88
C GLU A 51 -5.05 -27.69 10.06
N LYS A 52 -6.35 -27.83 10.37
CA LYS A 52 -7.28 -28.66 9.57
C LYS A 52 -7.41 -28.14 8.14
N LEU A 53 -7.53 -26.82 7.95
CA LEU A 53 -7.61 -26.21 6.62
C LEU A 53 -6.31 -26.41 5.82
N LEU A 54 -5.14 -26.28 6.46
CA LEU A 54 -3.85 -26.57 5.82
C LEU A 54 -3.72 -28.06 5.42
N ARG A 55 -4.18 -28.99 6.26
CA ARG A 55 -4.22 -30.43 5.90
C ARG A 55 -5.08 -30.68 4.67
N LEU A 56 -6.22 -29.97 4.54
CA LEU A 56 -7.08 -30.06 3.35
C LEU A 56 -6.38 -29.49 2.12
N ALA A 57 -5.74 -28.32 2.23
CA ALA A 57 -4.98 -27.72 1.14
C ALA A 57 -3.80 -28.60 0.66
N LEU A 58 -3.23 -29.41 1.55
CA LEU A 58 -2.16 -30.37 1.24
C LEU A 58 -2.67 -31.74 0.76
N SER A 59 -3.98 -32.03 0.85
CA SER A 59 -4.57 -33.37 0.66
C SER A 59 -4.39 -33.96 -0.73
N ARG A 60 -4.07 -33.13 -1.73
CA ARG A 60 -3.80 -33.54 -3.12
C ARG A 60 -2.31 -33.45 -3.47
N GLY A 61 -1.42 -33.56 -2.48
CA GLY A 61 0.02 -33.67 -2.68
C GLY A 61 0.75 -32.33 -2.95
N ALA A 62 0.15 -31.19 -2.64
CA ALA A 62 0.87 -29.92 -2.60
C ALA A 62 2.03 -30.01 -1.58
N GLN A 63 3.18 -29.44 -1.91
CA GLN A 63 4.40 -29.47 -1.08
C GLN A 63 4.32 -28.49 0.10
N SER A 64 3.59 -27.39 -0.09
CA SER A 64 3.32 -26.40 0.94
C SER A 64 1.97 -25.73 0.69
N ALA A 65 1.39 -25.18 1.74
CA ALA A 65 0.15 -24.42 1.69
C ALA A 65 0.19 -23.26 2.68
N ASP A 66 -0.57 -22.21 2.41
CA ASP A 66 -0.80 -21.11 3.35
C ASP A 66 -2.25 -20.64 3.35
N LEU A 67 -2.62 -20.02 4.48
CA LEU A 67 -3.87 -19.33 4.72
C LEU A 67 -3.56 -17.86 5.02
N PHE A 68 -4.22 -16.98 4.33
CA PHE A 68 -4.09 -15.53 4.51
C PHE A 68 -5.45 -14.92 4.79
N PHE A 69 -5.61 -14.34 5.95
CA PHE A 69 -6.83 -13.65 6.39
C PHE A 69 -6.60 -12.15 6.31
N GLU A 70 -7.60 -11.42 5.85
CA GLU A 70 -7.58 -9.97 5.76
C GLU A 70 -8.90 -9.38 6.21
N TYR A 71 -8.81 -8.38 7.11
CA TYR A 71 -9.87 -7.43 7.41
C TYR A 71 -9.32 -6.04 7.22
N ARG A 72 -9.94 -5.25 6.33
CA ARG A 72 -9.45 -3.93 5.97
C ARG A 72 -10.60 -2.95 5.82
N PRO A 73 -11.03 -2.31 6.93
CA PRO A 73 -11.85 -1.12 6.84
C PRO A 73 -11.06 0.00 6.18
N ASN A 74 -11.73 0.77 5.34
CA ASN A 74 -11.18 1.93 4.65
C ASN A 74 -12.21 3.04 4.56
N SER A 75 -11.75 4.28 4.56
CA SER A 75 -12.61 5.43 4.33
C SER A 75 -11.93 6.49 3.46
N SER A 76 -12.75 7.29 2.80
CA SER A 76 -12.29 8.49 2.12
C SER A 76 -13.28 9.63 2.30
N LEU A 77 -12.73 10.84 2.43
CA LEU A 77 -13.45 12.09 2.54
C LEU A 77 -12.91 13.07 1.51
N ARG A 78 -13.78 13.71 0.73
CA ARG A 78 -13.42 14.69 -0.28
C ARG A 78 -14.22 15.97 -0.10
N ILE A 79 -13.49 17.07 -0.05
CA ILE A 79 -14.02 18.42 -0.09
C ILE A 79 -13.62 19.05 -1.41
N GLU A 80 -14.53 19.71 -2.07
CA GLU A 80 -14.30 20.49 -3.28
C GLU A 80 -14.92 21.86 -3.10
N ASP A 81 -14.12 22.89 -3.21
CA ASP A 81 -14.53 24.28 -3.09
C ASP A 81 -15.28 24.57 -1.77
N GLY A 82 -14.74 24.04 -0.65
CA GLY A 82 -15.30 24.19 0.68
C GLY A 82 -16.56 23.35 0.95
N ILE A 83 -17.00 22.51 0.01
CA ILE A 83 -18.20 21.69 0.13
C ILE A 83 -17.80 20.21 0.21
N ILE A 84 -18.32 19.48 1.20
CA ILE A 84 -18.16 18.03 1.27
C ILE A 84 -18.92 17.41 0.09
N LYS A 85 -18.18 16.75 -0.81
CA LYS A 85 -18.75 16.11 -2.01
C LYS A 85 -18.98 14.62 -1.82
N ASP A 86 -18.10 13.97 -1.07
CA ASP A 86 -18.12 12.53 -0.97
C ASP A 86 -17.52 12.05 0.35
N ILE A 87 -18.20 11.09 0.96
CA ILE A 87 -17.71 10.31 2.10
C ILE A 87 -17.98 8.85 1.77
N GLN A 88 -16.91 8.08 1.65
CA GLN A 88 -17.00 6.65 1.37
C GLN A 88 -16.46 5.86 2.55
N TYR A 89 -17.08 4.71 2.80
CA TYR A 89 -16.60 3.72 3.75
C TYR A 89 -16.75 2.33 3.13
N GLY A 90 -15.72 1.51 3.27
CA GLY A 90 -15.70 0.16 2.75
C GLY A 90 -15.02 -0.81 3.70
N ILE A 91 -15.35 -2.09 3.55
CA ILE A 91 -14.71 -3.18 4.28
C ILE A 91 -14.30 -4.25 3.26
N VAL A 92 -13.05 -4.68 3.35
CA VAL A 92 -12.55 -5.91 2.71
C VAL A 92 -12.39 -6.94 3.81
N LEU A 93 -13.05 -8.09 3.69
CA LEU A 93 -12.96 -9.19 4.66
C LEU A 93 -12.94 -10.50 3.91
N GLY A 94 -12.02 -11.40 4.26
CA GLY A 94 -12.00 -12.75 3.71
C GLY A 94 -10.71 -13.50 3.99
N MET A 95 -10.65 -14.70 3.39
CA MET A 95 -9.52 -15.60 3.49
C MET A 95 -9.11 -16.11 2.10
N GLY A 96 -7.81 -16.08 1.79
CA GLY A 96 -7.20 -16.76 0.66
C GLY A 96 -6.45 -18.02 1.10
N VAL A 97 -6.55 -19.06 0.29
CA VAL A 97 -5.81 -20.33 0.46
C VAL A 97 -4.93 -20.55 -0.75
N ARG A 98 -3.66 -20.83 -0.51
CA ARG A 98 -2.70 -21.18 -1.55
C ARG A 98 -2.14 -22.59 -1.28
N ALA A 99 -2.17 -23.46 -2.29
CA ALA A 99 -1.52 -24.76 -2.31
C ALA A 99 -0.43 -24.73 -3.40
N ILE A 100 0.80 -25.14 -3.08
CA ILE A 100 1.97 -24.94 -3.93
C ILE A 100 2.64 -26.26 -4.25
N LYS A 101 2.94 -26.49 -5.55
CA LYS A 101 3.78 -27.58 -6.04
C LYS A 101 4.79 -27.02 -7.05
N GLY A 102 6.07 -26.99 -6.69
CA GLY A 102 7.07 -26.31 -7.53
C GLY A 102 6.71 -24.83 -7.72
N ASP A 103 6.49 -24.42 -8.96
CA ASP A 103 6.01 -23.10 -9.35
C ASP A 103 4.48 -23.03 -9.60
N GLN A 104 3.82 -24.19 -9.58
CA GLN A 104 2.38 -24.27 -9.75
C GLN A 104 1.66 -23.86 -8.46
N ILE A 105 0.63 -23.04 -8.61
CA ILE A 105 -0.17 -22.49 -7.52
C ILE A 105 -1.62 -22.87 -7.74
N GLY A 106 -2.19 -23.63 -6.79
CA GLY A 106 -3.63 -23.71 -6.60
C GLY A 106 -4.05 -22.59 -5.66
N TYR A 107 -4.95 -21.72 -6.09
CA TYR A 107 -5.45 -20.61 -5.30
C TYR A 107 -6.96 -20.57 -5.29
N ALA A 108 -7.53 -20.39 -4.10
CA ALA A 108 -8.95 -20.15 -3.92
C ALA A 108 -9.16 -19.19 -2.74
N TYR A 109 -10.32 -18.54 -2.67
CA TYR A 109 -10.62 -17.58 -1.63
C TYR A 109 -12.12 -17.59 -1.29
N THR A 110 -12.46 -16.99 -0.14
CA THR A 110 -13.83 -16.77 0.32
C THR A 110 -13.91 -15.47 1.12
N ASP A 111 -15.01 -14.74 0.98
CA ASP A 111 -15.40 -13.58 1.81
C ASP A 111 -16.22 -14.01 3.03
N ALA A 112 -16.70 -15.25 3.07
CA ALA A 112 -17.42 -15.81 4.21
C ALA A 112 -16.46 -16.42 5.23
N ILE A 113 -16.45 -15.88 6.44
CA ILE A 113 -15.58 -16.31 7.55
C ILE A 113 -16.32 -17.33 8.42
N ASP A 114 -16.77 -18.41 7.80
CA ASP A 114 -17.24 -19.62 8.47
C ASP A 114 -16.40 -20.83 8.05
N PHE A 115 -16.28 -21.82 8.93
CA PHE A 115 -15.41 -22.97 8.70
C PHE A 115 -15.77 -23.77 7.43
N GLN A 116 -17.05 -23.86 7.06
CA GLN A 116 -17.46 -24.63 5.88
C GLN A 116 -17.08 -23.94 4.57
N SER A 117 -17.20 -22.61 4.51
CA SER A 117 -16.75 -21.82 3.36
C SER A 117 -15.23 -21.83 3.22
N MET A 118 -14.50 -21.68 4.33
CA MET A 118 -13.03 -21.80 4.36
C MET A 118 -12.56 -23.20 3.96
N LYS A 119 -13.27 -24.25 4.40
CA LYS A 119 -13.01 -25.64 4.00
C LYS A 119 -13.15 -25.82 2.49
N ARG A 120 -14.23 -25.32 1.88
CA ARG A 120 -14.43 -25.39 0.42
C ARG A 120 -13.30 -24.69 -0.35
N ALA A 121 -12.85 -23.54 0.12
CA ALA A 121 -11.72 -22.83 -0.48
C ALA A 121 -10.43 -23.67 -0.40
N ALA A 122 -10.14 -24.30 0.75
CA ALA A 122 -8.97 -25.15 0.92
C ALA A 122 -8.99 -26.39 0.00
N GLU A 123 -10.14 -27.05 -0.10
CA GLU A 123 -10.34 -28.19 -1.02
C GLU A 123 -10.21 -27.76 -2.49
N THR A 124 -10.72 -26.60 -2.85
CA THR A 124 -10.59 -26.03 -4.20
C THR A 124 -9.14 -25.74 -4.56
N ALA A 125 -8.40 -25.08 -3.67
CA ALA A 125 -6.97 -24.81 -3.88
C ALA A 125 -6.16 -26.12 -4.04
N ALA A 126 -6.44 -27.14 -3.22
CA ALA A 126 -5.84 -28.45 -3.34
C ALA A 126 -6.13 -29.11 -4.71
N ASN A 127 -7.38 -29.04 -5.19
CA ASN A 127 -7.79 -29.59 -6.48
C ASN A 127 -7.11 -28.89 -7.67
N ILE A 128 -6.92 -27.57 -7.60
CA ILE A 128 -6.23 -26.81 -8.66
C ILE A 128 -4.74 -27.19 -8.69
N ALA A 129 -4.09 -27.33 -7.54
CA ALA A 129 -2.68 -27.73 -7.45
C ALA A 129 -2.46 -29.18 -7.92
N ASN A 130 -3.46 -30.03 -7.81
CA ASN A 130 -3.60 -31.42 -8.24
C ASN A 130 -2.27 -32.20 -8.37
N SER A 131 -1.78 -32.71 -7.27
CA SER A 131 -0.47 -33.37 -7.16
C SER A 131 -0.59 -34.72 -6.46
N THR A 132 0.46 -35.52 -6.53
CA THR A 132 0.62 -36.78 -5.79
C THR A 132 1.58 -36.59 -4.63
N GLY A 133 1.29 -37.11 -3.47
CA GLY A 133 2.10 -37.02 -2.27
C GLY A 133 1.25 -36.84 -1.01
N SER A 134 1.90 -36.91 0.14
CA SER A 134 1.27 -36.67 1.43
C SER A 134 2.22 -35.82 2.28
N PHE A 135 1.75 -34.64 2.64
CA PHE A 135 2.48 -33.70 3.49
C PHE A 135 1.63 -33.38 4.71
N LYS A 136 2.28 -33.05 5.84
CA LYS A 136 1.61 -32.65 7.07
C LYS A 136 2.11 -31.26 7.48
N PRO A 137 1.22 -30.40 7.98
CA PRO A 137 1.64 -29.11 8.53
C PRO A 137 2.56 -29.29 9.75
N ALA A 138 3.53 -28.40 9.88
CA ALA A 138 4.34 -28.30 11.10
C ALA A 138 3.60 -27.53 12.21
N HIS A 139 4.07 -27.64 13.45
CA HIS A 139 3.55 -26.84 14.56
C HIS A 139 3.80 -25.36 14.35
N PHE A 140 2.80 -24.54 14.69
CA PHE A 140 2.89 -23.10 14.50
C PHE A 140 3.88 -22.44 15.47
N GLN A 141 4.71 -21.56 14.92
CA GLN A 141 5.61 -20.69 15.64
C GLN A 141 5.34 -19.25 15.22
N LYS A 142 5.18 -18.35 16.22
CA LYS A 142 4.95 -16.93 15.96
C LYS A 142 6.20 -16.29 15.35
N VAL A 143 6.04 -15.60 14.21
CA VAL A 143 7.10 -14.78 13.65
C VAL A 143 7.32 -13.57 14.54
N ALA A 144 8.54 -13.40 15.04
CA ALA A 144 8.93 -12.22 15.82
C ALA A 144 9.31 -11.09 14.86
N ALA A 145 8.51 -10.04 14.83
CA ALA A 145 8.74 -8.86 14.00
C ALA A 145 8.86 -7.59 14.86
N LYS A 146 9.62 -6.62 14.35
CA LYS A 146 9.73 -5.30 14.96
C LYS A 146 8.57 -4.43 14.51
N ASN A 147 7.90 -3.73 15.43
CA ASN A 147 6.85 -2.78 15.06
C ASN A 147 7.47 -1.49 14.49
N LEU A 148 7.32 -1.29 13.19
CA LEU A 148 7.85 -0.14 12.45
C LEU A 148 6.85 1.01 12.32
N TYR A 149 5.59 0.81 12.72
CA TYR A 149 4.53 1.81 12.65
C TYR A 149 3.64 1.80 13.91
N PRO A 150 4.24 2.06 15.09
CA PRO A 150 3.45 2.14 16.32
C PRO A 150 2.50 3.34 16.25
N VAL A 151 1.21 3.10 16.46
CA VAL A 151 0.14 4.10 16.47
C VAL A 151 -0.66 3.98 17.75
N LYS A 152 -0.90 5.10 18.44
CA LYS A 152 -1.69 5.12 19.68
C LYS A 152 -3.19 5.03 19.40
N THR A 153 -3.66 5.74 18.36
CA THR A 153 -5.05 5.77 17.95
C THR A 153 -5.10 5.73 16.43
N TYR A 154 -5.76 4.72 15.89
CA TYR A 154 -5.93 4.62 14.43
C TYR A 154 -6.89 5.69 13.95
N SER A 155 -6.55 6.37 12.86
CA SER A 155 -7.36 7.46 12.32
C SER A 155 -8.75 7.01 11.92
N ILE A 156 -8.92 5.76 11.46
CA ILE A 156 -10.21 5.20 11.05
C ILE A 156 -11.22 5.10 12.21
N ASP A 157 -10.74 5.04 13.45
CA ASP A 157 -11.56 4.96 14.66
C ASP A 157 -11.89 6.34 15.23
N MET A 158 -11.33 7.39 14.65
CA MET A 158 -11.58 8.76 15.10
C MET A 158 -12.77 9.36 14.37
N ASP A 159 -13.44 10.30 15.03
CA ASP A 159 -14.53 11.08 14.44
C ASP A 159 -14.12 11.75 13.11
N LEU A 160 -15.12 12.07 12.30
CA LEU A 160 -14.93 12.77 11.03
C LEU A 160 -14.53 14.25 11.22
N ASN A 161 -14.95 14.89 12.32
CA ASN A 161 -14.75 16.32 12.54
C ASN A 161 -13.28 16.78 12.44
N PRO A 162 -12.29 16.11 13.08
CA PRO A 162 -10.89 16.47 12.91
C PRO A 162 -10.43 16.40 11.45
N LYS A 163 -10.90 15.40 10.69
CA LYS A 163 -10.55 15.20 9.27
C LYS A 163 -11.18 16.28 8.40
N ILE A 164 -12.45 16.64 8.64
CA ILE A 164 -13.14 17.73 7.96
C ILE A 164 -12.43 19.06 8.24
N THR A 165 -12.06 19.32 9.49
CA THR A 165 -11.32 20.53 9.88
C THR A 165 -9.98 20.64 9.13
N MET A 166 -9.24 19.55 9.05
CA MET A 166 -7.97 19.46 8.33
C MET A 166 -8.14 19.77 6.83
N LEU A 167 -9.18 19.23 6.19
CA LEU A 167 -9.44 19.47 4.77
C LEU A 167 -9.93 20.91 4.50
N ASN A 168 -10.77 21.46 5.37
CA ASN A 168 -11.21 22.87 5.27
C ASN A 168 -10.04 23.85 5.46
N GLU A 169 -9.09 23.55 6.36
CA GLU A 169 -7.86 24.32 6.49
C GLU A 169 -7.06 24.30 5.20
N ALA A 170 -6.86 23.12 4.60
CA ALA A 170 -6.13 22.97 3.34
C ALA A 170 -6.81 23.75 2.19
N ASP A 171 -8.14 23.65 2.04
CA ASP A 171 -8.90 24.40 1.04
C ASP A 171 -8.72 25.91 1.21
N LYS A 172 -8.92 26.42 2.44
CA LYS A 172 -8.76 27.84 2.76
C LYS A 172 -7.36 28.37 2.44
N ILE A 173 -6.33 27.64 2.85
CA ILE A 173 -4.93 28.04 2.64
C ILE A 173 -4.58 28.03 1.14
N ALA A 174 -5.02 27.02 0.39
CA ALA A 174 -4.78 26.98 -1.06
C ALA A 174 -5.44 28.14 -1.78
N ARG A 175 -6.69 28.49 -1.44
CA ARG A 175 -7.41 29.64 -2.03
C ARG A 175 -6.78 30.98 -1.71
N GLN A 176 -6.31 31.15 -0.48
CA GLN A 176 -5.67 32.38 -0.04
C GLN A 176 -4.25 32.57 -0.62
N PHE A 177 -3.66 31.54 -1.21
CA PHE A 177 -2.30 31.58 -1.73
C PHE A 177 -2.14 32.56 -2.90
N ASN A 178 -3.10 32.58 -3.84
CA ASN A 178 -3.07 33.47 -5.00
C ASN A 178 -4.50 33.66 -5.55
N ALA A 179 -4.85 34.87 -5.98
CA ALA A 179 -6.16 35.21 -6.54
C ALA A 179 -6.51 34.40 -7.82
N ARG A 180 -5.52 33.84 -8.52
CA ARG A 180 -5.71 32.98 -9.68
C ARG A 180 -6.12 31.53 -9.35
N VAL A 181 -6.16 31.14 -8.08
CA VAL A 181 -6.68 29.84 -7.68
C VAL A 181 -8.19 29.80 -7.87
N SER A 182 -8.65 29.02 -8.84
CA SER A 182 -10.07 28.94 -9.22
C SER A 182 -10.79 27.77 -8.54
N SER A 183 -10.12 26.63 -8.31
CA SER A 183 -10.72 25.47 -7.66
C SER A 183 -9.71 24.71 -6.78
N VAL A 184 -10.20 24.17 -5.68
CA VAL A 184 -9.43 23.36 -4.73
C VAL A 184 -10.20 22.07 -4.42
N ILE A 185 -9.51 20.94 -4.52
CA ILE A 185 -10.00 19.64 -4.08
C ILE A 185 -9.06 19.15 -2.99
N ALA A 186 -9.57 18.98 -1.77
CA ALA A 186 -8.85 18.38 -0.67
C ALA A 186 -9.47 17.02 -0.35
N SER A 187 -8.65 15.99 -0.24
CA SER A 187 -9.10 14.63 0.05
C SER A 187 -8.23 13.95 1.11
N PHE A 188 -8.88 13.20 1.96
CA PHE A 188 -8.24 12.33 2.93
C PHE A 188 -8.71 10.90 2.71
N SER A 189 -7.79 9.96 2.69
CA SER A 189 -8.08 8.53 2.63
C SER A 189 -7.29 7.79 3.69
N GLU A 190 -7.89 6.75 4.22
CA GLU A 190 -7.31 5.93 5.27
C GLU A 190 -7.74 4.48 5.14
N GLU A 191 -6.90 3.57 5.61
CA GLU A 191 -7.19 2.16 5.77
C GLU A 191 -6.47 1.59 6.98
N LEU A 192 -7.07 0.56 7.58
CA LEU A 192 -6.46 -0.24 8.64
C LEU A 192 -6.48 -1.70 8.21
N ARG A 193 -5.40 -2.15 7.61
CA ARG A 193 -5.28 -3.52 7.13
C ARG A 193 -4.82 -4.43 8.28
N GLN A 194 -5.69 -5.33 8.71
CA GLN A 194 -5.44 -6.32 9.74
C GLN A 194 -5.32 -7.68 9.09
N ILE A 195 -4.18 -8.32 9.27
CA ILE A 195 -3.86 -9.58 8.60
C ILE A 195 -3.44 -10.65 9.59
N MET A 196 -3.80 -11.89 9.26
CA MET A 196 -3.33 -13.08 9.97
C MET A 196 -2.95 -14.15 8.95
N TYR A 197 -1.87 -14.85 9.23
CA TYR A 197 -1.27 -15.81 8.33
C TYR A 197 -0.87 -17.09 9.05
N PHE A 198 -1.07 -18.21 8.38
CA PHE A 198 -0.59 -19.52 8.77
C PHE A 198 -0.02 -20.23 7.55
N ASP A 199 1.08 -20.94 7.70
CA ASP A 199 1.57 -21.83 6.66
C ASP A 199 1.86 -23.26 7.15
N SER A 200 2.01 -24.16 6.20
CA SER A 200 2.31 -25.57 6.46
C SER A 200 3.73 -25.82 6.98
N ASN A 201 4.61 -24.82 6.92
CA ASN A 201 5.97 -24.86 7.47
C ASN A 201 5.99 -24.42 8.94
N GLY A 202 4.84 -24.06 9.49
CA GLY A 202 4.67 -23.68 10.88
C GLY A 202 4.79 -22.19 11.15
N LYS A 203 4.89 -21.32 10.14
CA LYS A 203 4.83 -19.88 10.37
C LYS A 203 3.42 -19.46 10.76
N LYS A 204 3.34 -18.58 11.78
CA LYS A 204 2.14 -17.85 12.17
C LYS A 204 2.51 -16.40 12.45
N PHE A 205 1.77 -15.45 11.91
CA PHE A 205 1.90 -14.05 12.28
C PHE A 205 0.58 -13.30 12.21
N GLN A 206 0.56 -12.15 12.86
CA GLN A 206 -0.51 -11.16 12.82
C GLN A 206 0.13 -9.79 12.65
N ASP A 207 -0.48 -8.91 11.86
CA ASP A 207 0.00 -7.54 11.70
C ASP A 207 -1.19 -6.58 11.50
N ILE A 208 -1.03 -5.36 12.01
CA ILE A 208 -2.00 -4.27 11.88
C ILE A 208 -1.30 -3.12 11.17
N GLN A 209 -1.70 -2.84 9.96
CA GLN A 209 -1.05 -1.94 9.03
C GLN A 209 -1.91 -0.71 8.78
N PRO A 210 -1.74 0.38 9.55
CA PRO A 210 -2.39 1.64 9.23
C PRO A 210 -1.79 2.25 7.96
N LEU A 211 -2.61 2.95 7.20
CA LEU A 211 -2.16 3.79 6.09
C LEU A 211 -3.12 4.94 5.93
N MET A 212 -2.59 6.15 5.80
CA MET A 212 -3.38 7.33 5.54
C MET A 212 -2.70 8.24 4.51
N SER A 213 -3.49 9.06 3.83
CA SER A 213 -3.04 9.99 2.82
C SER A 213 -3.90 11.24 2.81
N LEU A 214 -3.26 12.41 2.88
CA LEU A 214 -3.83 13.72 2.59
C LEU A 214 -3.34 14.14 1.20
N ARG A 215 -4.26 14.53 0.32
CA ARG A 215 -3.97 15.09 -1.00
C ARG A 215 -4.73 16.39 -1.21
N VAL A 216 -4.04 17.39 -1.73
CA VAL A 216 -4.63 18.65 -2.16
C VAL A 216 -4.32 18.82 -3.64
N GLN A 217 -5.35 19.08 -4.43
CA GLN A 217 -5.26 19.45 -5.84
C GLN A 217 -5.78 20.86 -6.01
N VAL A 218 -5.05 21.65 -6.76
CA VAL A 218 -5.35 23.07 -7.02
C VAL A 218 -5.43 23.28 -8.52
N ILE A 219 -6.42 24.02 -8.96
CA ILE A 219 -6.54 24.54 -10.33
C ILE A 219 -6.36 26.05 -10.25
N ALA A 220 -5.47 26.57 -11.08
CA ALA A 220 -5.26 28.00 -11.27
C ALA A 220 -5.65 28.40 -12.70
N GLU A 221 -6.22 29.61 -12.84
CA GLU A 221 -6.71 30.16 -14.10
C GLU A 221 -6.26 31.61 -14.29
N ASP A 222 -5.96 31.96 -15.53
CA ASP A 222 -5.60 33.31 -15.95
C ASP A 222 -6.17 33.52 -17.37
N GLY A 223 -7.38 34.04 -17.42
CA GLY A 223 -8.13 34.22 -18.67
C GLY A 223 -8.34 32.88 -19.40
N VAL A 224 -7.56 32.65 -20.44
CA VAL A 224 -7.69 31.42 -21.27
C VAL A 224 -6.81 30.26 -20.79
N ARG A 225 -5.84 30.54 -19.92
CA ARG A 225 -4.93 29.51 -19.43
C ARG A 225 -5.49 28.87 -18.16
N ARG A 226 -5.41 27.55 -18.10
CA ARG A 226 -5.83 26.76 -16.94
C ARG A 226 -4.79 25.66 -16.69
N GLN A 227 -4.27 25.59 -15.46
CA GLN A 227 -3.29 24.61 -15.06
C GLN A 227 -3.64 24.05 -13.69
N GLY A 228 -3.28 22.79 -13.48
CA GLY A 228 -3.48 22.13 -12.19
C GLY A 228 -2.18 21.56 -11.63
N ALA A 229 -2.16 21.43 -10.31
CA ALA A 229 -1.12 20.69 -9.60
C ALA A 229 -1.68 20.03 -8.36
N SER A 230 -0.98 19.04 -7.84
CA SER A 230 -1.35 18.40 -6.59
C SER A 230 -0.12 18.14 -5.72
N ALA A 231 -0.33 18.12 -4.42
CA ALA A 231 0.64 17.65 -3.44
C ALA A 231 -0.02 16.66 -2.49
N SER A 232 0.75 15.73 -1.94
CA SER A 232 0.24 14.74 -1.01
C SER A 232 1.25 14.39 0.07
N ARG A 233 0.72 13.91 1.20
CA ARG A 233 1.51 13.28 2.27
C ARG A 233 0.82 11.99 2.68
N SER A 234 1.59 10.92 2.80
CA SER A 234 1.10 9.59 3.19
C SER A 234 2.04 8.95 4.20
N ALA A 235 1.47 8.24 5.17
CA ALA A 235 2.26 7.56 6.19
C ALA A 235 1.51 6.36 6.77
N ARG A 236 2.27 5.43 7.36
CA ARG A 236 1.78 4.43 8.32
C ARG A 236 1.90 5.03 9.72
N ALA A 237 0.92 5.84 10.10
CA ALA A 237 0.91 6.59 11.35
C ALA A 237 -0.53 6.95 11.75
N GLY A 238 -0.73 7.64 12.87
CA GLY A 238 -1.98 8.29 13.24
C GLY A 238 -2.03 9.75 12.75
N LEU A 239 -3.13 10.47 13.05
CA LEU A 239 -3.33 11.85 12.58
C LEU A 239 -2.26 12.83 13.08
N GLU A 240 -1.55 12.51 14.16
CA GLU A 240 -0.40 13.28 14.68
C GLU A 240 0.72 13.48 13.65
N PHE A 241 0.76 12.66 12.60
CA PHE A 241 1.67 12.85 11.48
C PHE A 241 1.50 14.20 10.79
N PHE A 242 0.25 14.69 10.71
CA PHE A 242 -0.09 15.95 10.07
C PHE A 242 0.07 17.18 10.99
N GLU A 243 0.41 16.97 12.26
CA GLU A 243 0.77 18.06 13.19
C GLU A 243 2.18 18.60 12.93
N LYS A 244 3.03 17.81 12.25
CA LYS A 244 4.38 18.25 11.89
C LYS A 244 4.31 19.32 10.80
N PRO A 245 5.07 20.42 10.92
CA PRO A 245 4.99 21.54 9.99
C PRO A 245 5.11 21.13 8.51
N GLU A 246 6.05 20.26 8.18
CA GLU A 246 6.32 19.78 6.82
C GLU A 246 5.23 18.86 6.24
N ASN A 247 4.40 18.27 7.09
CA ASN A 247 3.32 17.36 6.71
C ASN A 247 1.94 18.01 6.88
N SER A 248 1.87 19.22 7.46
CA SER A 248 0.62 19.88 7.80
C SER A 248 -0.27 20.10 6.56
N PRO A 249 -1.60 20.16 6.74
CA PRO A 249 -2.53 20.51 5.67
C PRO A 249 -2.15 21.81 4.97
N SER A 250 -1.67 22.78 5.76
CA SER A 250 -1.18 24.07 5.29
C SER A 250 0.03 23.93 4.36
N ALA A 251 1.02 23.08 4.71
CA ALA A 251 2.20 22.83 3.88
C ALA A 251 1.83 22.16 2.55
N VAL A 252 0.96 21.15 2.59
CA VAL A 252 0.48 20.43 1.40
C VAL A 252 -0.29 21.38 0.48
N ALA A 253 -1.19 22.21 1.05
CA ALA A 253 -1.98 23.17 0.30
C ALA A 253 -1.11 24.23 -0.39
N ARG A 254 -0.14 24.81 0.33
CA ARG A 254 0.81 25.79 -0.23
C ARG A 254 1.65 25.19 -1.34
N GLN A 255 2.14 23.97 -1.18
CA GLN A 255 2.92 23.28 -2.22
C GLN A 255 2.09 23.07 -3.48
N ALA A 256 0.84 22.57 -3.38
CA ALA A 256 -0.04 22.37 -4.52
C ALA A 256 -0.35 23.70 -5.23
N ALA A 257 -0.70 24.74 -4.47
CA ALA A 257 -1.03 26.06 -5.00
C ALA A 257 0.18 26.71 -5.69
N ALA A 258 1.36 26.68 -5.07
CA ALA A 258 2.59 27.25 -5.64
C ALA A 258 2.91 26.56 -6.98
N THR A 259 2.84 25.22 -7.03
CA THR A 259 3.11 24.48 -8.27
C THR A 259 2.08 24.79 -9.35
N ALA A 260 0.78 24.92 -9.01
CA ALA A 260 -0.26 25.29 -9.98
C ALA A 260 0.00 26.69 -10.59
N ILE A 261 0.43 27.67 -9.79
CA ILE A 261 0.77 29.01 -10.25
C ILE A 261 2.03 28.98 -11.14
N ILE A 262 3.06 28.23 -10.76
CA ILE A 262 4.27 28.05 -11.57
C ILE A 262 3.90 27.44 -12.93
N ASN A 263 3.07 26.40 -12.93
CA ASN A 263 2.60 25.75 -14.17
C ASN A 263 1.79 26.70 -15.05
N LEU A 264 1.00 27.60 -14.46
CA LEU A 264 0.20 28.59 -15.19
C LEU A 264 1.09 29.57 -15.94
N ASP A 265 2.22 29.97 -15.34
CA ASP A 265 3.19 30.91 -15.90
C ASP A 265 4.29 30.19 -16.74
N ALA A 266 4.28 28.86 -16.77
CA ALA A 266 5.28 28.08 -17.48
C ALA A 266 5.23 28.27 -18.99
N LYS A 267 6.40 28.26 -19.62
CA LYS A 267 6.55 28.22 -21.08
C LYS A 267 6.59 26.77 -21.56
N PRO A 268 6.15 26.49 -22.80
CA PRO A 268 6.30 25.17 -23.40
C PRO A 268 7.79 24.74 -23.39
N ALA A 269 8.05 23.49 -23.00
CA ALA A 269 9.39 22.94 -23.08
C ALA A 269 9.82 22.81 -24.56
N PRO A 270 11.10 23.02 -24.88
CA PRO A 270 11.61 22.76 -26.22
C PRO A 270 11.41 21.30 -26.63
N ALA A 271 11.08 21.06 -27.89
CA ALA A 271 10.96 19.71 -28.43
C ALA A 271 12.33 19.14 -28.81
N GLY A 272 12.49 17.83 -28.61
CA GLY A 272 13.69 17.09 -29.01
C GLY A 272 14.49 16.52 -27.83
N PRO A 273 15.60 15.82 -28.12
CA PRO A 273 16.48 15.27 -27.08
C PRO A 273 17.13 16.38 -26.26
N GLN A 274 17.10 16.27 -24.95
CA GLN A 274 17.69 17.22 -24.02
C GLN A 274 18.31 16.49 -22.82
N VAL A 275 19.33 17.11 -22.24
CA VAL A 275 19.85 16.72 -20.92
C VAL A 275 18.88 17.25 -19.88
N VAL A 276 18.39 16.39 -19.01
CA VAL A 276 17.45 16.75 -17.95
C VAL A 276 18.00 16.41 -16.58
N ILE A 277 17.74 17.25 -15.60
CA ILE A 277 18.03 17.00 -14.19
C ILE A 277 16.73 16.61 -13.51
N LEU A 278 16.73 15.47 -12.84
CA LEU A 278 15.61 15.02 -12.04
C LEU A 278 15.87 15.35 -10.57
N GLY A 279 15.08 16.25 -10.00
CA GLY A 279 15.14 16.58 -8.58
C GLY A 279 14.71 15.39 -7.71
N ALA A 280 15.15 15.37 -6.45
CA ALA A 280 14.69 14.38 -5.48
C ALA A 280 13.17 14.51 -5.22
N GLY A 281 12.51 13.41 -4.87
CA GLY A 281 11.09 13.37 -4.55
C GLY A 281 10.25 12.63 -5.61
N GLU A 282 9.31 13.31 -6.25
CA GLU A 282 8.36 12.68 -7.20
C GLU A 282 9.05 12.07 -8.44
N SER A 283 10.21 12.55 -8.82
CA SER A 283 11.04 11.94 -9.87
C SER A 283 11.51 10.52 -9.53
N GLY A 284 11.44 10.10 -8.27
CA GLY A 284 11.62 8.72 -7.85
C GLY A 284 10.71 7.72 -8.55
N VAL A 285 9.59 8.18 -9.13
CA VAL A 285 8.71 7.37 -10.00
C VAL A 285 9.50 6.79 -11.18
N LEU A 286 10.47 7.53 -11.75
CA LEU A 286 11.32 6.99 -12.82
C LEU A 286 12.10 5.75 -12.37
N ILE A 287 12.66 5.76 -11.15
CA ILE A 287 13.36 4.60 -10.57
C ILE A 287 12.39 3.45 -10.32
N HIS A 288 11.16 3.76 -9.87
CA HIS A 288 10.09 2.79 -9.68
C HIS A 288 9.75 2.07 -10.98
N GLU A 289 9.50 2.80 -12.07
CA GLU A 289 9.08 2.25 -13.36
C GLU A 289 10.25 1.61 -14.13
N ALA A 290 11.38 2.33 -14.23
CA ALA A 290 12.49 1.88 -15.08
C ALA A 290 13.31 0.73 -14.46
N VAL A 291 13.34 0.64 -13.13
CA VAL A 291 14.18 -0.33 -12.41
C VAL A 291 13.35 -1.21 -11.49
N GLY A 292 12.51 -0.62 -10.64
CA GLY A 292 11.81 -1.33 -9.59
C GLY A 292 10.97 -2.48 -10.11
N HIS A 293 10.03 -2.24 -11.00
CA HIS A 293 9.19 -3.29 -11.59
C HIS A 293 10.01 -4.33 -12.37
N GLY A 294 11.08 -3.91 -13.04
CA GLY A 294 11.96 -4.83 -13.75
C GLY A 294 12.74 -5.79 -12.85
N LEU A 295 12.90 -5.45 -11.57
CA LEU A 295 13.61 -6.23 -10.57
C LEU A 295 12.71 -6.97 -9.57
N GLU A 296 11.39 -6.96 -9.78
CA GLU A 296 10.44 -7.88 -9.13
C GLU A 296 10.67 -9.29 -9.70
N ALA A 297 11.13 -10.21 -8.87
CA ALA A 297 11.65 -11.50 -9.32
C ALA A 297 10.61 -12.41 -9.98
N ASP A 298 9.31 -12.15 -9.82
CA ASP A 298 8.24 -12.88 -10.51
C ASP A 298 8.34 -12.78 -12.03
N TYR A 299 8.87 -11.69 -12.55
CA TYR A 299 9.16 -11.52 -13.98
C TYR A 299 10.53 -12.10 -14.36
N SER A 300 11.51 -11.99 -13.46
CA SER A 300 12.90 -12.36 -13.77
C SER A 300 13.10 -13.85 -13.87
N TYR A 301 12.49 -14.68 -12.98
CA TYR A 301 12.66 -16.15 -13.09
C TYR A 301 11.91 -16.74 -14.29
N LYS A 302 10.92 -16.03 -14.84
CA LYS A 302 10.18 -16.40 -16.07
C LYS A 302 10.83 -15.84 -17.35
N ASN A 303 11.97 -15.15 -17.26
CA ASN A 303 12.63 -14.47 -18.36
C ASN A 303 11.76 -13.40 -19.06
N LEU A 304 10.89 -12.73 -18.31
CA LEU A 304 10.02 -11.66 -18.81
C LEU A 304 10.54 -10.26 -18.54
N SER A 305 11.62 -10.12 -17.75
CA SER A 305 12.26 -8.84 -17.44
C SER A 305 13.52 -8.64 -18.30
N ASN A 306 13.77 -7.38 -18.66
CA ASN A 306 15.04 -6.96 -19.30
C ASN A 306 16.27 -7.23 -18.41
N TYR A 307 16.06 -7.42 -17.09
CA TYR A 307 17.12 -7.72 -16.12
C TYR A 307 17.31 -9.23 -15.88
N SER A 308 16.52 -10.10 -16.51
CA SER A 308 16.60 -11.55 -16.32
C SER A 308 18.00 -12.08 -16.66
N GLY A 309 18.60 -12.84 -15.73
CA GLY A 309 19.92 -13.45 -15.92
C GLY A 309 21.12 -12.49 -15.94
N LYS A 310 20.94 -11.22 -15.54
CA LYS A 310 22.00 -10.20 -15.61
C LYS A 310 22.69 -9.89 -14.28
N VAL A 311 22.50 -10.71 -13.24
CA VAL A 311 23.25 -10.54 -11.98
C VAL A 311 24.75 -10.57 -12.26
N GLY A 312 25.49 -9.60 -11.71
CA GLY A 312 26.91 -9.39 -11.95
C GLY A 312 27.25 -8.56 -13.21
N GLN A 313 26.25 -8.19 -14.03
CA GLN A 313 26.47 -7.38 -15.22
C GLN A 313 26.20 -5.90 -14.97
N LYS A 314 26.84 -5.03 -15.75
CA LYS A 314 26.57 -3.58 -15.74
C LYS A 314 25.24 -3.30 -16.42
N VAL A 315 24.31 -2.69 -15.67
CA VAL A 315 22.95 -2.37 -16.11
C VAL A 315 22.60 -0.88 -15.93
N ALA A 316 23.45 -0.12 -15.27
CA ALA A 316 23.28 1.32 -15.04
C ALA A 316 24.65 2.03 -15.06
N ALA A 317 24.66 3.35 -14.90
CA ALA A 317 25.89 4.12 -14.75
C ALA A 317 26.61 3.75 -13.44
N GLU A 318 27.94 3.89 -13.42
CA GLU A 318 28.80 3.51 -12.29
C GLU A 318 28.47 4.21 -10.97
N ASN A 319 27.85 5.39 -11.03
CA ASN A 319 27.45 6.14 -9.84
C ASN A 319 26.05 5.77 -9.33
N CYS A 320 25.37 4.81 -9.97
CA CYS A 320 24.01 4.42 -9.61
C CYS A 320 24.03 3.25 -8.63
N THR A 321 23.55 3.50 -7.41
CA THR A 321 23.23 2.47 -6.41
C THR A 321 21.76 2.56 -6.08
N ILE A 322 21.00 1.47 -6.31
CA ILE A 322 19.55 1.41 -6.14
C ILE A 322 19.24 0.32 -5.13
N ILE A 323 18.41 0.69 -4.16
CA ILE A 323 18.09 -0.12 -2.98
C ILE A 323 16.57 -0.19 -2.84
N ASP A 324 16.05 -1.35 -2.42
CA ASP A 324 14.69 -1.51 -1.88
C ASP A 324 14.76 -1.86 -0.40
N SER A 325 13.96 -1.19 0.45
CA SER A 325 13.95 -1.45 1.88
C SER A 325 12.57 -1.23 2.50
N GLY A 326 12.06 -2.25 3.18
CA GLY A 326 10.85 -2.17 3.99
C GLY A 326 11.09 -1.68 5.43
N LEU A 327 12.30 -1.25 5.78
CA LEU A 327 12.71 -0.97 7.16
C LEU A 327 12.61 0.51 7.59
N PHE A 328 12.01 1.38 6.77
CA PHE A 328 11.84 2.80 7.10
C PHE A 328 10.60 3.04 7.98
N PRO A 329 10.74 3.31 9.30
CA PRO A 329 9.60 3.44 10.20
C PRO A 329 8.60 4.51 9.75
N GLY A 330 7.31 4.20 9.80
CA GLY A 330 6.21 5.11 9.47
C GLY A 330 6.07 5.46 7.98
N LYS A 331 7.01 5.08 7.13
CA LYS A 331 6.89 5.30 5.68
C LYS A 331 5.85 4.35 5.07
N ARG A 332 5.25 4.75 3.95
CA ARG A 332 4.24 3.97 3.23
C ARG A 332 4.70 2.55 2.89
N GLY A 333 5.98 2.38 2.54
CA GLY A 333 6.58 1.09 2.21
C GLY A 333 7.06 0.27 3.41
N ALA A 334 6.95 0.77 4.65
CA ALA A 334 7.35 0.04 5.84
C ALA A 334 6.52 -1.23 6.03
N LEU A 335 7.17 -2.32 6.42
CA LEU A 335 6.51 -3.60 6.73
C LEU A 335 7.13 -4.20 8.00
N ASN A 336 6.30 -4.70 8.90
CA ASN A 336 6.77 -5.53 10.01
C ASN A 336 7.11 -6.94 9.49
N VAL A 337 6.24 -7.47 8.62
CA VAL A 337 6.40 -8.71 7.85
C VAL A 337 5.75 -8.52 6.49
N ASP A 338 6.18 -9.27 5.48
CA ASP A 338 5.45 -9.36 4.21
C ASP A 338 4.22 -10.28 4.33
N ASP A 339 3.42 -10.39 3.28
CA ASP A 339 2.20 -11.21 3.27
C ASP A 339 2.47 -12.73 3.19
N GLU A 340 3.71 -13.16 3.33
CA GLU A 340 4.17 -14.55 3.43
C GLU A 340 4.94 -14.83 4.74
N GLY A 341 4.96 -13.86 5.66
CA GLY A 341 5.64 -13.98 6.95
C GLY A 341 7.16 -13.90 6.86
N ASN A 342 7.71 -13.30 5.81
CA ASN A 342 9.13 -13.03 5.73
C ASN A 342 9.42 -11.63 6.27
N LEU A 343 10.51 -11.49 7.02
CA LEU A 343 10.94 -10.19 7.53
C LEU A 343 11.44 -9.31 6.37
N PRO A 344 11.11 -8.02 6.35
CA PRO A 344 11.65 -7.10 5.37
C PRO A 344 13.16 -6.94 5.52
N THR A 345 13.84 -6.77 4.40
CA THR A 345 15.29 -6.57 4.36
C THR A 345 15.61 -5.23 3.69
N THR A 346 16.88 -4.85 3.73
CA THR A 346 17.47 -3.86 2.83
C THR A 346 18.16 -4.61 1.72
N THR A 347 17.58 -4.59 0.54
CA THR A 347 18.06 -5.31 -0.65
C THR A 347 18.78 -4.34 -1.58
N VAL A 348 20.08 -4.52 -1.76
CA VAL A 348 20.83 -3.81 -2.78
C VAL A 348 20.51 -4.43 -4.13
N LEU A 349 19.78 -3.70 -4.97
CA LEU A 349 19.37 -4.15 -6.30
C LEU A 349 20.47 -3.91 -7.33
N ILE A 350 20.98 -2.69 -7.36
CA ILE A 350 22.09 -2.27 -8.22
C ILE A 350 23.12 -1.57 -7.34
N GLU A 351 24.39 -1.92 -7.46
CA GLU A 351 25.51 -1.27 -6.76
C GLU A 351 26.54 -0.80 -7.75
N ASN A 352 26.82 0.50 -7.77
CA ASN A 352 27.78 1.12 -8.71
C ASN A 352 27.54 0.68 -10.16
N GLY A 353 26.26 0.64 -10.57
CA GLY A 353 25.84 0.25 -11.91
C GLY A 353 25.75 -1.27 -12.17
N ILE A 354 26.19 -2.11 -11.24
CA ILE A 354 26.19 -3.57 -11.37
C ILE A 354 24.96 -4.18 -10.71
N LEU A 355 24.20 -5.01 -11.42
CA LEU A 355 23.05 -5.73 -10.86
C LEU A 355 23.51 -6.73 -9.80
N LYS A 356 22.96 -6.64 -8.59
CA LYS A 356 23.32 -7.49 -7.45
C LYS A 356 22.26 -8.55 -7.15
N GLY A 357 20.98 -8.25 -7.39
CA GLY A 357 19.90 -9.17 -7.07
C GLY A 357 18.53 -8.62 -7.43
N TYR A 358 17.50 -9.30 -6.95
CA TYR A 358 16.11 -9.02 -7.21
C TYR A 358 15.33 -8.95 -5.90
N MET A 359 14.13 -8.39 -5.96
CA MET A 359 13.14 -8.45 -4.88
C MET A 359 12.39 -9.78 -4.97
N HIS A 360 12.42 -10.57 -3.91
CA HIS A 360 11.88 -11.92 -3.90
C HIS A 360 10.67 -12.09 -2.98
N ASN A 361 9.63 -12.76 -3.49
CA ASN A 361 8.66 -13.48 -2.68
C ASN A 361 9.18 -14.93 -2.44
N SER A 362 8.45 -15.74 -1.68
CA SER A 362 8.89 -17.11 -1.34
C SER A 362 9.02 -18.03 -2.55
N ILE A 363 8.17 -17.86 -3.58
CA ILE A 363 8.23 -18.71 -4.78
C ILE A 363 9.44 -18.33 -5.65
N SER A 364 9.58 -17.05 -5.98
CA SER A 364 10.69 -16.58 -6.82
C SER A 364 12.05 -16.84 -6.15
N ALA A 365 12.13 -16.68 -4.82
CA ALA A 365 13.32 -17.02 -4.05
C ALA A 365 13.71 -18.48 -4.24
N ARG A 366 12.75 -19.39 -4.06
CA ARG A 366 13.00 -20.84 -4.27
C ARG A 366 13.39 -21.16 -5.71
N MET A 367 12.69 -20.57 -6.71
CA MET A 367 12.97 -20.83 -8.13
C MET A 367 14.34 -20.33 -8.55
N MET A 368 14.83 -19.24 -7.95
CA MET A 368 16.13 -18.64 -8.23
C MET A 368 17.23 -19.05 -7.23
N LYS A 369 16.92 -19.96 -6.29
CA LYS A 369 17.85 -20.44 -5.23
C LYS A 369 18.43 -19.28 -4.40
N SER A 370 17.58 -18.36 -4.02
CA SER A 370 17.85 -17.19 -3.19
C SER A 370 17.00 -17.22 -1.91
N ASP A 371 17.23 -16.28 -1.01
CA ASP A 371 16.37 -16.06 0.16
C ASP A 371 15.24 -15.08 -0.18
N PRO A 372 14.06 -15.19 0.47
CA PRO A 372 13.01 -14.17 0.39
C PRO A 372 13.53 -12.85 0.95
N THR A 373 13.15 -11.74 0.31
CA THR A 373 13.60 -10.39 0.70
C THR A 373 12.55 -9.59 1.48
N GLY A 374 11.42 -10.23 1.82
CA GLY A 374 10.29 -9.57 2.50
C GLY A 374 9.47 -8.69 1.55
N ASN A 375 9.43 -9.07 0.28
CA ASN A 375 8.72 -8.35 -0.78
C ASN A 375 7.46 -9.08 -1.25
N GLY A 376 7.06 -10.21 -0.61
CA GLY A 376 5.86 -10.95 -0.94
C GLY A 376 4.60 -10.19 -0.53
N ARG A 377 3.86 -9.60 -1.49
CA ARG A 377 2.68 -8.76 -1.20
C ARG A 377 1.47 -9.18 -2.02
N ARG A 378 0.29 -9.11 -1.39
CA ARG A 378 -1.02 -9.39 -2.00
C ARG A 378 -1.78 -8.09 -2.25
N GLN A 379 -2.53 -8.05 -3.33
CA GLN A 379 -3.50 -6.98 -3.54
C GLN A 379 -4.63 -7.05 -2.51
N SER A 380 -5.11 -8.26 -2.22
CA SER A 380 -6.02 -8.61 -1.13
C SER A 380 -5.99 -10.13 -0.89
N TYR A 381 -6.80 -10.60 0.06
CA TYR A 381 -6.99 -12.04 0.29
C TYR A 381 -7.44 -12.80 -0.97
N ALA A 382 -8.03 -12.14 -1.96
CA ALA A 382 -8.49 -12.77 -3.19
C ALA A 382 -7.37 -13.04 -4.21
N TYR A 383 -6.13 -12.61 -3.94
CA TYR A 383 -4.99 -12.72 -4.85
C TYR A 383 -3.80 -13.41 -4.21
N PRO A 384 -3.06 -14.25 -4.96
CA PRO A 384 -1.79 -14.79 -4.49
C PRO A 384 -0.75 -13.67 -4.35
N PRO A 385 0.25 -13.82 -3.45
CA PRO A 385 1.31 -12.84 -3.31
C PRO A 385 2.26 -12.85 -4.51
N LEU A 386 2.71 -11.68 -4.88
CA LEU A 386 3.75 -11.43 -5.88
C LEU A 386 4.89 -10.65 -5.23
N ALA A 387 6.09 -10.71 -5.82
CA ALA A 387 7.17 -9.83 -5.42
C ALA A 387 6.78 -8.38 -5.76
N ARG A 388 6.88 -7.45 -4.78
CA ARG A 388 6.53 -6.04 -4.93
C ARG A 388 7.51 -5.17 -4.17
N MET A 389 7.81 -4.02 -4.75
CA MET A 389 8.61 -2.98 -4.11
C MET A 389 8.08 -2.61 -2.72
N THR A 390 8.99 -2.28 -1.81
CA THR A 390 8.69 -1.62 -0.54
C THR A 390 8.99 -0.13 -0.64
N THR A 391 10.21 0.29 -0.32
CA THR A 391 10.69 1.64 -0.56
C THR A 391 11.93 1.55 -1.45
N THR A 392 11.71 1.71 -2.76
CA THR A 392 12.80 1.66 -3.75
C THR A 392 13.32 3.07 -3.98
N TYR A 393 14.63 3.26 -3.88
CA TYR A 393 15.24 4.57 -4.02
C TYR A 393 16.65 4.50 -4.63
N LEU A 394 17.02 5.59 -5.31
CA LEU A 394 18.40 5.86 -5.71
C LEU A 394 19.15 6.42 -4.50
N GLN A 395 20.21 5.76 -4.08
CA GLN A 395 21.04 6.24 -2.99
C GLN A 395 21.76 7.53 -3.38
N LYS A 396 21.91 8.45 -2.41
CA LYS A 396 22.68 9.69 -2.60
C LYS A 396 24.09 9.35 -3.03
N GLY A 397 24.54 9.95 -4.13
CA GLY A 397 25.92 9.89 -4.61
C GLY A 397 26.82 10.95 -3.95
N ASN A 398 27.98 11.17 -4.55
CA ASN A 398 29.03 12.06 -4.01
C ASN A 398 28.92 13.52 -4.48
N TYR A 399 28.06 13.79 -5.48
CA TYR A 399 27.89 15.13 -6.04
C TYR A 399 26.88 15.95 -5.25
N ASP A 400 27.16 17.24 -5.09
CA ASP A 400 26.20 18.18 -4.55
C ASP A 400 25.13 18.51 -5.61
N PRO A 401 23.84 18.70 -5.22
CA PRO A 401 22.78 19.05 -6.15
C PRO A 401 23.08 20.30 -6.99
N GLU A 402 23.69 21.34 -6.41
CA GLU A 402 24.05 22.56 -7.13
C GLU A 402 25.16 22.34 -8.17
N GLU A 403 26.10 21.44 -7.88
CA GLU A 403 27.12 21.01 -8.83
C GLU A 403 26.49 20.29 -10.02
N ILE A 404 25.51 19.40 -9.76
CA ILE A 404 24.77 18.72 -10.83
C ILE A 404 24.01 19.73 -11.68
N ILE A 405 23.30 20.69 -11.06
CA ILE A 405 22.54 21.72 -11.77
C ILE A 405 23.47 22.56 -12.66
N SER A 406 24.59 22.98 -12.14
CA SER A 406 25.56 23.81 -12.88
C SER A 406 26.26 23.06 -14.02
N SER A 407 26.26 21.73 -14.02
CA SER A 407 26.88 20.90 -15.07
C SER A 407 26.08 20.85 -16.38
N VAL A 408 24.79 21.22 -16.35
CA VAL A 408 23.92 21.25 -17.53
C VAL A 408 24.00 22.65 -18.16
N LYS A 409 24.44 22.70 -19.41
CA LYS A 409 24.61 23.94 -20.19
C LYS A 409 23.36 24.27 -20.98
#